data_1bc353fb8047aa2d3e73d6992794b486
#
_entry.id   1bc353fb8047aa2d3e73d6992794b486
#
_cell.length_a   1.000
_cell.length_b   1.000
_cell.length_c   1.000
_cell.angle_alpha   90.00
_cell.angle_beta   90.00
_cell.angle_gamma   90.00
#
_symmetry.space_group_name_H-M   'P 1'
#
loop_
_entity.id
_entity.type
_entity.pdbx_description
1 polymer ?
#
loop_
_entity_poly.entity_id
_entity_poly.type
_entity_poly.pdbx_seq_one_letter_code
_entity_poly.pdbx_strand_id
1 'polypeptide(L)'
;MLNNTYDLPTKYQEFIHLSRYSRWLPKEKRRETWTETVLRYFDFFEKHLNETCKYKLDKETRDKLEDAVLSLKIMPSMRCLMTAGEALKRENIAGYNCSYIAVDRPQAFDEILYVLMNGTGVGFSVERQFVGNLPTVAEEFYMSDTIIVVQDSKLGWAKAFKELVAMLYHGQIPKWDLSKVRPAGAPLKTFGGRASGPEPLQRLFEFTKEIFQGAAGRKLSSIECHDIVCKTAEIVVVGLSLIHISEPTRQLC
;
A
#
# COMPACT_ATOMS: atom_id res chain seq x y z
N MET A 1 -14.61 36.24 -5.46
CA MET A 1 -15.12 35.71 -4.17
C MET A 1 -16.29 34.80 -4.50
N LEU A 2 -16.07 33.50 -4.65
CA LEU A 2 -17.12 32.51 -4.90
C LEU A 2 -17.47 31.88 -3.54
N ASN A 3 -18.47 32.46 -2.86
CA ASN A 3 -19.10 31.86 -1.68
C ASN A 3 -20.17 30.84 -2.11
N ASN A 4 -19.86 29.97 -3.06
CA ASN A 4 -20.69 28.80 -3.32
C ASN A 4 -20.06 27.61 -2.59
N THR A 5 -20.37 27.45 -1.32
CA THR A 5 -20.20 26.17 -0.63
C THR A 5 -21.18 25.20 -1.26
N TYR A 6 -20.69 24.34 -2.15
CA TYR A 6 -21.47 23.21 -2.61
C TYR A 6 -21.65 22.25 -1.42
N ASP A 7 -22.86 22.26 -0.86
CA ASP A 7 -23.23 21.30 0.17
C ASP A 7 -23.57 19.96 -0.49
N LEU A 8 -23.13 18.89 0.15
CA LEU A 8 -23.50 17.55 -0.32
C LEU A 8 -25.00 17.31 -0.08
N PRO A 9 -25.72 16.68 -1.04
CA PRO A 9 -27.19 16.61 -1.01
C PRO A 9 -27.78 15.90 0.20
N THR A 10 -27.04 14.97 0.82
CA THR A 10 -27.53 14.15 1.93
C THR A 10 -26.53 14.06 3.07
N LYS A 11 -27.04 13.86 4.29
CA LYS A 11 -26.20 13.61 5.49
C LYS A 11 -25.34 12.36 5.36
N TYR A 12 -25.78 11.37 4.61
CA TYR A 12 -24.98 10.17 4.33
C TYR A 12 -23.76 10.49 3.45
N GLN A 13 -23.93 11.31 2.42
CA GLN A 13 -22.83 11.77 1.57
C GLN A 13 -21.84 12.63 2.35
N GLU A 14 -22.33 13.52 3.22
CA GLU A 14 -21.44 14.28 4.15
C GLU A 14 -20.64 13.34 5.03
N PHE A 15 -21.27 12.33 5.63
CA PHE A 15 -20.58 11.35 6.46
C PHE A 15 -19.52 10.59 5.69
N ILE A 16 -19.85 10.10 4.48
CA ILE A 16 -18.88 9.41 3.62
C ILE A 16 -17.71 10.34 3.23
N HIS A 17 -18.02 11.59 2.84
CA HIS A 17 -16.98 12.57 2.53
C HIS A 17 -16.04 12.79 3.73
N LEU A 18 -16.60 13.12 4.90
CA LEU A 18 -15.81 13.39 6.09
C LEU A 18 -14.98 12.17 6.56
N SER A 19 -15.52 10.95 6.41
CA SER A 19 -14.85 9.73 6.86
C SER A 19 -13.80 9.21 5.87
N ARG A 20 -13.94 9.46 4.56
CA ARG A 20 -13.12 8.82 3.52
C ARG A 20 -12.26 9.77 2.71
N TYR A 21 -12.75 10.97 2.37
CA TYR A 21 -12.11 11.87 1.41
C TYR A 21 -11.47 13.09 2.06
N SER A 22 -12.12 13.62 3.08
CA SER A 22 -11.76 14.88 3.73
C SER A 22 -10.49 14.74 4.55
N ARG A 23 -9.55 15.66 4.37
CA ARG A 23 -8.33 15.75 5.18
C ARG A 23 -8.51 16.62 6.41
N TRP A 24 -7.74 16.34 7.44
CA TRP A 24 -7.65 17.18 8.61
C TRP A 24 -6.78 18.41 8.32
N LEU A 25 -7.31 19.59 8.59
CA LEU A 25 -6.61 20.88 8.49
C LEU A 25 -6.14 21.28 9.88
N PRO A 26 -4.85 21.09 10.24
CA PRO A 26 -4.37 21.29 11.60
C PRO A 26 -4.49 22.75 12.09
N LYS A 27 -4.30 23.71 11.20
CA LYS A 27 -4.38 25.15 11.51
C LYS A 27 -5.80 25.57 11.86
N GLU A 28 -6.78 25.02 11.18
CA GLU A 28 -8.20 25.34 11.31
C GLU A 28 -8.92 24.42 12.30
N LYS A 29 -8.26 23.35 12.74
CA LYS A 29 -8.79 22.33 13.67
C LYS A 29 -10.11 21.71 13.17
N ARG A 30 -10.25 21.55 11.85
CA ARG A 30 -11.40 20.94 11.18
C ARG A 30 -10.98 20.05 10.03
N ARG A 31 -11.92 19.33 9.45
CA ARG A 31 -11.75 18.63 8.18
C ARG A 31 -12.08 19.54 7.00
N GLU A 32 -11.52 19.19 5.83
CA GLU A 32 -11.88 19.85 4.55
C GLU A 32 -13.37 19.77 4.26
N THR A 33 -13.91 20.82 3.66
CA THR A 33 -15.21 20.79 3.00
C THR A 33 -15.16 20.03 1.68
N TRP A 34 -16.32 19.71 1.08
CA TRP A 34 -16.37 19.07 -0.23
C TRP A 34 -15.66 19.91 -1.30
N THR A 35 -15.93 21.19 -1.33
CA THR A 35 -15.28 22.15 -2.24
C THR A 35 -13.75 22.13 -2.06
N GLU A 36 -13.24 22.19 -0.84
CA GLU A 36 -11.80 22.15 -0.58
C GLU A 36 -11.16 20.83 -1.03
N THR A 37 -11.86 19.71 -0.86
CA THR A 37 -11.38 18.41 -1.33
C THR A 37 -11.27 18.38 -2.86
N VAL A 38 -12.27 18.89 -3.57
CA VAL A 38 -12.30 18.96 -5.05
C VAL A 38 -11.21 19.91 -5.56
N LEU A 39 -11.09 21.10 -4.99
CA LEU A 39 -10.04 22.06 -5.34
C LEU A 39 -8.66 21.46 -5.17
N ARG A 40 -8.37 20.83 -4.02
CA ARG A 40 -7.09 20.14 -3.78
C ARG A 40 -6.79 19.08 -4.84
N TYR A 41 -7.80 18.34 -5.29
CA TYR A 41 -7.66 17.34 -6.36
C TYR A 41 -7.23 18.01 -7.67
N PHE A 42 -7.94 19.02 -8.11
CA PHE A 42 -7.64 19.70 -9.38
C PHE A 42 -6.30 20.45 -9.34
N ASP A 43 -5.99 21.15 -8.25
CA ASP A 43 -4.73 21.86 -8.09
C ASP A 43 -3.51 20.92 -8.16
N PHE A 44 -3.66 19.74 -7.52
CA PHE A 44 -2.61 18.73 -7.58
C PHE A 44 -2.41 18.20 -8.99
N PHE A 45 -3.49 17.80 -9.69
CA PHE A 45 -3.37 17.18 -11.00
C PHE A 45 -2.98 18.18 -12.08
N GLU A 46 -3.46 19.42 -12.04
CA GLU A 46 -3.02 20.49 -12.96
C GLU A 46 -1.51 20.71 -12.83
N LYS A 47 -1.03 20.84 -11.60
CA LYS A 47 0.39 20.98 -11.34
C LYS A 47 1.19 19.77 -11.84
N HIS A 48 0.72 18.56 -11.55
CA HIS A 48 1.36 17.31 -11.96
C HIS A 48 1.43 17.18 -13.49
N LEU A 49 0.34 17.47 -14.20
CA LEU A 49 0.30 17.47 -15.66
C LEU A 49 1.29 18.47 -16.27
N ASN A 50 1.35 19.67 -15.70
CA ASN A 50 2.30 20.68 -16.17
C ASN A 50 3.76 20.30 -15.93
N GLU A 51 4.09 19.79 -14.73
CA GLU A 51 5.46 19.42 -14.35
C GLU A 51 5.94 18.16 -15.06
N THR A 52 5.10 17.13 -15.18
CA THR A 52 5.49 15.81 -15.68
C THR A 52 5.25 15.64 -17.16
N CYS A 53 4.07 16.05 -17.65
CA CYS A 53 3.66 15.86 -19.05
C CYS A 53 3.86 17.11 -19.91
N LYS A 54 4.29 18.24 -19.33
CA LYS A 54 4.35 19.55 -19.99
C LYS A 54 3.03 19.99 -20.61
N TYR A 55 1.92 19.44 -20.09
CA TYR A 55 0.57 19.76 -20.53
C TYR A 55 -0.04 20.82 -19.63
N LYS A 56 -0.48 21.92 -20.22
CA LYS A 56 -1.19 22.98 -19.51
C LYS A 56 -2.69 22.83 -19.75
N LEU A 57 -3.43 22.52 -18.69
CA LEU A 57 -4.87 22.47 -18.75
C LEU A 57 -5.41 23.89 -18.97
N ASP A 58 -6.30 24.05 -19.96
CA ASP A 58 -6.96 25.33 -20.18
C ASP A 58 -8.03 25.58 -19.09
N LYS A 59 -8.24 26.87 -18.82
CA LYS A 59 -9.11 27.28 -17.72
C LYS A 59 -10.57 26.85 -17.95
N GLU A 60 -11.05 26.92 -19.16
CA GLU A 60 -12.46 26.59 -19.48
C GLU A 60 -12.73 25.09 -19.23
N THR A 61 -11.81 24.23 -19.68
CA THR A 61 -11.90 22.78 -19.41
C THR A 61 -11.80 22.49 -17.93
N ARG A 62 -10.88 23.14 -17.20
CA ARG A 62 -10.76 22.99 -15.76
C ARG A 62 -12.04 23.37 -15.05
N ASP A 63 -12.60 24.54 -15.33
CA ASP A 63 -13.81 25.05 -14.67
C ASP A 63 -15.02 24.12 -14.92
N LYS A 64 -15.14 23.58 -16.16
CA LYS A 64 -16.18 22.60 -16.51
C LYS A 64 -16.06 21.29 -15.74
N LEU A 65 -14.84 20.75 -15.64
CA LEU A 65 -14.58 19.50 -14.92
C LEU A 65 -14.78 19.68 -13.42
N GLU A 66 -14.33 20.80 -12.88
CA GLU A 66 -14.50 21.14 -11.46
C GLU A 66 -15.98 21.26 -11.09
N ASP A 67 -16.79 22.00 -11.88
CA ASP A 67 -18.24 22.10 -11.69
C ASP A 67 -18.93 20.72 -11.77
N ALA A 68 -18.52 19.88 -12.73
CA ALA A 68 -19.08 18.55 -12.89
C ALA A 68 -18.79 17.64 -11.68
N VAL A 69 -17.63 17.76 -11.05
CA VAL A 69 -17.29 17.01 -9.83
C VAL A 69 -17.99 17.62 -8.61
N LEU A 70 -17.97 18.95 -8.46
CA LEU A 70 -18.63 19.65 -7.37
C LEU A 70 -20.13 19.34 -7.32
N SER A 71 -20.78 19.33 -8.49
CA SER A 71 -22.21 19.01 -8.65
C SER A 71 -22.54 17.51 -8.64
N LEU A 72 -21.53 16.64 -8.42
CA LEU A 72 -21.67 15.17 -8.41
C LEU A 72 -22.17 14.56 -9.73
N LYS A 73 -22.06 15.25 -10.85
CA LYS A 73 -22.36 14.70 -12.18
C LYS A 73 -21.35 13.63 -12.60
N ILE A 74 -20.09 13.81 -12.19
CA ILE A 74 -19.01 12.84 -12.34
C ILE A 74 -18.25 12.69 -11.03
N MET A 75 -17.68 11.50 -10.82
CA MET A 75 -16.81 11.24 -9.68
C MET A 75 -15.46 10.72 -10.16
N PRO A 76 -14.36 11.39 -9.80
CA PRO A 76 -13.02 10.85 -10.01
C PRO A 76 -12.78 9.58 -9.17
N SER A 77 -11.65 8.91 -9.43
CA SER A 77 -11.22 7.82 -8.57
C SER A 77 -11.21 8.23 -7.10
N MET A 78 -11.85 7.42 -6.25
CA MET A 78 -11.86 7.63 -4.80
C MET A 78 -10.44 7.77 -4.25
N ARG A 79 -9.52 6.93 -4.70
CA ARG A 79 -8.11 7.00 -4.29
C ARG A 79 -7.46 8.33 -4.66
N CYS A 80 -7.67 8.78 -5.89
CA CYS A 80 -7.10 10.04 -6.33
C CYS A 80 -7.69 11.23 -5.55
N LEU A 81 -8.99 11.28 -5.31
CA LEU A 81 -9.60 12.29 -4.45
C LEU A 81 -9.04 12.28 -3.03
N MET A 82 -8.88 11.08 -2.44
CA MET A 82 -8.38 10.93 -1.08
C MET A 82 -6.88 11.29 -0.97
N THR A 83 -6.06 10.88 -1.96
CA THR A 83 -4.60 10.92 -1.87
C THR A 83 -3.95 12.08 -2.61
N ALA A 84 -4.68 12.82 -3.48
CA ALA A 84 -4.17 13.99 -4.19
C ALA A 84 -3.44 14.96 -3.24
N GLY A 85 -2.23 15.38 -3.59
CA GLY A 85 -1.33 16.19 -2.79
C GLY A 85 -0.10 15.38 -2.32
N GLU A 86 0.32 15.57 -1.06
CA GLU A 86 1.59 15.02 -0.55
C GLU A 86 1.72 13.49 -0.64
N ALA A 87 0.63 12.75 -0.54
CA ALA A 87 0.68 11.29 -0.64
C ALA A 87 1.03 10.83 -2.06
N LEU A 88 0.33 11.34 -3.08
CA LEU A 88 0.63 11.05 -4.49
C LEU A 88 1.95 11.63 -4.96
N LYS A 89 2.36 12.78 -4.42
CA LYS A 89 3.67 13.37 -4.73
C LYS A 89 4.83 12.48 -4.29
N ARG A 90 4.66 11.79 -3.16
CA ARG A 90 5.69 10.86 -2.62
C ARG A 90 5.67 9.52 -3.33
N GLU A 91 4.48 9.02 -3.65
CA GLU A 91 4.31 7.66 -4.16
C GLU A 91 3.04 7.54 -5.01
N ASN A 92 3.22 7.39 -6.32
CA ASN A 92 2.10 7.31 -7.27
C ASN A 92 1.24 6.07 -7.08
N ILE A 93 1.78 4.99 -6.52
CA ILE A 93 1.05 3.74 -6.23
C ILE A 93 -0.16 4.03 -5.32
N ALA A 94 -0.07 5.01 -4.43
CA ALA A 94 -1.18 5.40 -3.56
C ALA A 94 -2.45 5.86 -4.31
N GLY A 95 -2.34 6.19 -5.59
CA GLY A 95 -3.48 6.58 -6.45
C GLY A 95 -4.28 5.39 -7.00
N TYR A 96 -3.78 4.16 -6.87
CA TYR A 96 -4.41 2.96 -7.40
C TYR A 96 -5.15 2.19 -6.29
N ASN A 97 -6.34 1.69 -6.61
CA ASN A 97 -7.10 0.83 -5.69
C ASN A 97 -6.60 -0.61 -5.72
N CYS A 98 -6.30 -1.12 -6.91
CA CYS A 98 -5.97 -2.51 -7.14
C CYS A 98 -4.76 -2.63 -8.08
N SER A 99 -4.04 -3.72 -7.91
CA SER A 99 -2.91 -4.14 -8.75
C SER A 99 -2.91 -5.66 -8.89
N TYR A 100 -2.05 -6.17 -9.75
CA TYR A 100 -1.86 -7.61 -9.93
C TYR A 100 -0.37 -7.90 -10.05
N ILE A 101 0.08 -8.98 -9.39
CA ILE A 101 1.46 -9.47 -9.43
C ILE A 101 1.45 -10.99 -9.58
N ALA A 102 2.15 -11.53 -10.60
CA ALA A 102 2.44 -12.95 -10.67
C ALA A 102 3.66 -13.27 -9.79
N VAL A 103 3.60 -14.37 -9.03
CA VAL A 103 4.73 -14.85 -8.22
C VAL A 103 5.63 -15.72 -9.08
N ASP A 104 6.40 -15.07 -9.95
CA ASP A 104 7.28 -15.68 -10.94
C ASP A 104 8.77 -15.43 -10.67
N ARG A 105 9.09 -14.62 -9.68
CA ARG A 105 10.43 -14.24 -9.25
C ARG A 105 10.46 -13.93 -7.76
N PRO A 106 11.62 -14.07 -7.09
CA PRO A 106 11.74 -13.81 -5.65
C PRO A 106 11.29 -12.40 -5.23
N GLN A 107 11.51 -11.39 -6.09
CA GLN A 107 11.14 -10.01 -5.83
C GLN A 107 9.62 -9.79 -5.74
N ALA A 108 8.80 -10.69 -6.27
CA ALA A 108 7.34 -10.57 -6.19
C ALA A 108 6.85 -10.45 -4.73
N PHE A 109 7.52 -11.10 -3.78
CA PHE A 109 7.14 -11.06 -2.37
C PHE A 109 7.32 -9.68 -1.73
N ASP A 110 8.47 -9.03 -1.95
CA ASP A 110 8.72 -7.69 -1.43
C ASP A 110 7.95 -6.59 -2.18
N GLU A 111 7.73 -6.77 -3.48
CA GLU A 111 6.88 -5.90 -4.29
C GLU A 111 5.43 -5.92 -3.78
N ILE A 112 4.87 -7.11 -3.49
CA ILE A 112 3.54 -7.26 -2.89
C ILE A 112 3.47 -6.51 -1.56
N LEU A 113 4.45 -6.70 -0.67
CA LEU A 113 4.50 -5.99 0.61
C LEU A 113 4.49 -4.47 0.39
N TYR A 114 5.35 -3.98 -0.51
CA TYR A 114 5.47 -2.55 -0.77
C TYR A 114 4.18 -1.93 -1.33
N VAL A 115 3.54 -2.60 -2.29
CA VAL A 115 2.28 -2.15 -2.88
C VAL A 115 1.16 -2.13 -1.86
N LEU A 116 1.03 -3.19 -1.06
CA LEU A 116 0.05 -3.26 0.03
C LEU A 116 0.26 -2.15 1.07
N MET A 117 1.51 -1.85 1.45
CA MET A 117 1.83 -0.76 2.38
C MET A 117 1.50 0.64 1.82
N ASN A 118 1.30 0.77 0.52
CA ASN A 118 0.79 1.98 -0.12
C ASN A 118 -0.74 2.04 -0.15
N GLY A 119 -1.40 1.04 0.41
CA GLY A 119 -2.85 0.96 0.51
C GLY A 119 -3.54 0.46 -0.75
N THR A 120 -2.79 -0.04 -1.72
CA THR A 120 -3.30 -0.65 -2.94
C THR A 120 -3.51 -2.14 -2.71
N GLY A 121 -4.68 -2.67 -3.02
CA GLY A 121 -4.96 -4.11 -2.97
C GLY A 121 -4.17 -4.83 -4.05
N VAL A 122 -3.65 -6.02 -3.72
CA VAL A 122 -2.88 -6.84 -4.66
C VAL A 122 -3.61 -8.15 -4.90
N GLY A 123 -4.10 -8.34 -6.15
CA GLY A 123 -4.41 -9.66 -6.66
C GLY A 123 -3.11 -10.35 -7.07
N PHE A 124 -2.98 -11.63 -6.82
CA PHE A 124 -1.76 -12.35 -7.17
C PHE A 124 -2.07 -13.72 -7.77
N SER A 125 -1.13 -14.23 -8.57
CA SER A 125 -1.19 -15.59 -9.08
C SER A 125 -0.01 -16.41 -8.61
N VAL A 126 -0.32 -17.62 -8.14
CA VAL A 126 0.63 -18.67 -7.76
C VAL A 126 0.42 -19.93 -8.62
N GLU A 127 -0.07 -19.75 -9.83
CA GLU A 127 -0.22 -20.83 -10.79
C GLU A 127 1.13 -21.47 -11.13
N ARG A 128 1.12 -22.75 -11.47
CA ARG A 128 2.33 -23.54 -11.71
C ARG A 128 3.25 -22.93 -12.77
N GLN A 129 2.69 -22.28 -13.77
CA GLN A 129 3.44 -21.63 -14.85
C GLN A 129 4.28 -20.43 -14.35
N PHE A 130 3.84 -19.75 -13.27
CA PHE A 130 4.57 -18.65 -12.65
C PHE A 130 5.55 -19.16 -11.58
N VAL A 131 5.04 -19.91 -10.62
CA VAL A 131 5.85 -20.46 -9.52
C VAL A 131 6.98 -21.37 -10.04
N GLY A 132 6.75 -22.06 -11.18
CA GLY A 132 7.77 -22.84 -11.84
C GLY A 132 9.02 -22.05 -12.29
N ASN A 133 8.94 -20.73 -12.40
CA ASN A 133 10.07 -19.85 -12.73
C ASN A 133 10.92 -19.48 -11.50
N LEU A 134 10.42 -19.71 -10.29
CA LEU A 134 11.21 -19.45 -9.08
C LEU A 134 12.45 -20.34 -9.02
N PRO A 135 13.55 -19.85 -8.44
CA PRO A 135 14.74 -20.67 -8.24
C PRO A 135 14.48 -21.81 -7.25
N THR A 136 15.33 -22.83 -7.31
CA THR A 136 15.36 -23.90 -6.31
C THR A 136 15.90 -23.33 -5.00
N VAL A 137 15.29 -23.70 -3.90
CA VAL A 137 15.75 -23.36 -2.54
C VAL A 137 17.01 -24.18 -2.25
N ALA A 138 17.95 -23.61 -1.52
CA ALA A 138 19.17 -24.30 -1.11
C ALA A 138 18.85 -25.62 -0.37
N GLU A 139 19.72 -26.63 -0.55
CA GLU A 139 19.56 -27.93 0.11
C GLU A 139 19.85 -27.87 1.62
N GLU A 140 20.79 -27.02 1.99
CA GLU A 140 21.25 -26.87 3.39
C GLU A 140 21.09 -25.42 3.84
N PHE A 141 20.75 -25.26 5.13
CA PHE A 141 20.62 -23.97 5.78
C PHE A 141 21.63 -23.81 6.90
N TYR A 142 22.29 -22.66 6.97
CA TYR A 142 23.20 -22.30 8.02
C TYR A 142 22.95 -20.90 8.56
N MET A 143 23.25 -20.69 9.83
CA MET A 143 23.15 -19.37 10.45
C MET A 143 24.21 -18.44 9.89
N SER A 144 23.78 -17.29 9.39
CA SER A 144 24.65 -16.22 8.92
C SER A 144 24.93 -15.21 10.04
N ASP A 145 26.12 -14.60 10.02
CA ASP A 145 26.43 -13.46 10.90
C ASP A 145 25.81 -12.13 10.42
N THR A 146 25.19 -12.14 9.24
CA THR A 146 24.52 -10.96 8.68
C THR A 146 23.33 -10.57 9.55
N ILE A 147 23.23 -9.26 9.85
CA ILE A 147 22.11 -8.69 10.59
C ILE A 147 21.33 -7.74 9.66
N ILE A 148 20.09 -8.08 9.36
CA ILE A 148 19.17 -7.23 8.59
C ILE A 148 18.63 -6.16 9.52
N VAL A 149 19.06 -4.91 9.36
CA VAL A 149 18.57 -3.77 10.16
C VAL A 149 17.38 -3.13 9.46
N VAL A 150 16.19 -3.28 10.04
CA VAL A 150 14.95 -2.78 9.45
C VAL A 150 14.76 -1.29 9.71
N GLN A 151 14.61 -0.50 8.66
CA GLN A 151 14.31 0.93 8.78
C GLN A 151 12.80 1.15 8.96
N ASP A 152 12.42 2.17 9.77
CA ASP A 152 11.04 2.52 10.05
C ASP A 152 10.36 3.26 8.88
N SER A 153 10.23 2.58 7.75
CA SER A 153 9.58 3.07 6.54
C SER A 153 9.05 1.92 5.69
N LYS A 154 8.04 2.19 4.83
CA LYS A 154 7.51 1.21 3.88
C LYS A 154 8.61 0.57 3.04
N LEU A 155 9.47 1.40 2.47
CA LEU A 155 10.60 0.94 1.67
C LEU A 155 11.61 0.15 2.51
N GLY A 156 11.83 0.54 3.78
CA GLY A 156 12.72 -0.17 4.70
C GLY A 156 12.23 -1.59 5.00
N TRP A 157 10.92 -1.74 5.22
CA TRP A 157 10.31 -3.06 5.45
C TRP A 157 10.40 -3.94 4.20
N ALA A 158 10.05 -3.40 3.02
CA ALA A 158 10.15 -4.14 1.75
C ALA A 158 11.60 -4.56 1.44
N LYS A 159 12.57 -3.65 1.63
CA LYS A 159 13.99 -3.98 1.44
C LYS A 159 14.48 -5.08 2.39
N ALA A 160 14.10 -5.00 3.66
CA ALA A 160 14.47 -6.02 4.64
C ALA A 160 13.86 -7.39 4.29
N PHE A 161 12.61 -7.42 3.84
CA PHE A 161 11.97 -8.65 3.39
C PHE A 161 12.61 -9.21 2.11
N LYS A 162 12.95 -8.35 1.15
CA LYS A 162 13.72 -8.73 -0.04
C LYS A 162 15.04 -9.38 0.31
N GLU A 163 15.78 -8.77 1.23
CA GLU A 163 17.08 -9.26 1.69
C GLU A 163 16.95 -10.63 2.38
N LEU A 164 15.94 -10.78 3.26
CA LEU A 164 15.62 -12.06 3.89
C LEU A 164 15.36 -13.15 2.85
N VAL A 165 14.44 -12.90 1.89
CA VAL A 165 14.08 -13.88 0.85
C VAL A 165 15.29 -14.24 0.00
N ALA A 166 16.10 -13.26 -0.40
CA ALA A 166 17.32 -13.52 -1.17
C ALA A 166 18.32 -14.40 -0.40
N MET A 167 18.54 -14.13 0.88
CA MET A 167 19.43 -14.92 1.73
C MET A 167 18.91 -16.36 1.93
N LEU A 168 17.62 -16.52 2.14
CA LEU A 168 16.99 -17.84 2.30
C LEU A 168 17.12 -18.71 1.03
N TYR A 169 17.02 -18.11 -0.16
CA TYR A 169 17.29 -18.85 -1.41
C TYR A 169 18.73 -19.37 -1.50
N HIS A 170 19.67 -18.69 -0.84
CA HIS A 170 21.07 -19.12 -0.75
C HIS A 170 21.39 -19.96 0.49
N GLY A 171 20.40 -20.41 1.23
CA GLY A 171 20.57 -21.23 2.43
C GLY A 171 21.10 -20.47 3.65
N GLN A 172 21.11 -19.14 3.62
CA GLN A 172 21.58 -18.31 4.71
C GLN A 172 20.41 -17.85 5.59
N ILE A 173 20.50 -18.10 6.89
CA ILE A 173 19.55 -17.63 7.88
C ILE A 173 20.15 -16.40 8.57
N PRO A 174 19.73 -15.17 8.21
CA PRO A 174 20.23 -13.96 8.86
C PRO A 174 19.59 -13.76 10.24
N LYS A 175 20.23 -12.93 11.05
CA LYS A 175 19.59 -12.27 12.19
C LYS A 175 18.90 -11.01 11.71
N TRP A 176 17.90 -10.51 12.45
CA TRP A 176 17.26 -9.24 12.14
C TRP A 176 17.15 -8.35 13.37
N ASP A 177 17.29 -7.05 13.13
CA ASP A 177 17.16 -6.01 14.14
C ASP A 177 15.97 -5.09 13.81
N LEU A 178 14.95 -5.14 14.65
CA LEU A 178 13.72 -4.36 14.54
C LEU A 178 13.69 -3.16 15.50
N SER A 179 14.79 -2.87 16.20
CA SER A 179 14.86 -1.82 17.23
C SER A 179 14.52 -0.43 16.72
N LYS A 180 14.75 -0.17 15.43
CA LYS A 180 14.43 1.12 14.78
C LYS A 180 12.97 1.26 14.39
N VAL A 181 12.19 0.18 14.39
CA VAL A 181 10.76 0.22 14.04
C VAL A 181 9.98 0.84 15.19
N ARG A 182 9.13 1.81 14.88
CA ARG A 182 8.29 2.48 15.88
C ARG A 182 7.39 1.50 16.64
N PRO A 183 7.11 1.79 17.93
CA PRO A 183 6.26 0.91 18.73
C PRO A 183 4.80 0.92 18.26
N ALA A 184 4.06 -0.12 18.63
CA ALA A 184 2.64 -0.22 18.38
C ALA A 184 1.89 0.99 18.98
N GLY A 185 0.88 1.48 18.26
CA GLY A 185 0.07 2.63 18.66
C GLY A 185 0.64 4.00 18.29
N ALA A 186 1.88 4.11 17.81
CA ALA A 186 2.44 5.37 17.34
C ALA A 186 1.65 5.93 16.12
N PRO A 187 1.43 7.27 16.04
CA PRO A 187 0.63 7.86 14.96
C PRO A 187 1.32 7.73 13.59
N LEU A 188 0.55 7.41 12.57
CA LEU A 188 1.00 7.37 11.18
C LEU A 188 0.83 8.75 10.53
N LYS A 189 1.91 9.30 9.94
CA LYS A 189 1.93 10.69 9.44
C LYS A 189 1.22 10.90 8.11
N THR A 190 1.12 9.87 7.24
CA THR A 190 0.72 10.06 5.84
C THR A 190 -0.75 9.78 5.60
N PHE A 191 -1.28 8.68 6.13
CA PHE A 191 -2.67 8.25 5.90
C PHE A 191 -3.54 8.30 7.17
N GLY A 192 -2.95 8.71 8.30
CA GLY A 192 -3.60 8.58 9.60
C GLY A 192 -3.58 7.12 10.10
N GLY A 193 -4.14 6.89 11.28
CA GLY A 193 -4.11 5.58 11.93
C GLY A 193 -2.91 5.40 12.87
N ARG A 194 -2.74 4.18 13.35
CA ARG A 194 -1.70 3.82 14.33
C ARG A 194 -0.80 2.71 13.79
N ALA A 195 0.47 2.75 14.16
CA ALA A 195 1.45 1.72 13.79
C ALA A 195 1.13 0.40 14.49
N SER A 196 1.42 -0.71 13.79
CA SER A 196 1.28 -2.07 14.35
C SER A 196 2.47 -2.50 15.23
N GLY A 197 3.56 -1.74 15.19
CA GLY A 197 4.81 -2.13 15.85
C GLY A 197 5.64 -3.14 15.05
N PRO A 198 6.76 -3.62 15.62
CA PRO A 198 7.68 -4.55 14.95
C PRO A 198 7.18 -6.01 14.90
N GLU A 199 6.33 -6.41 15.83
CA GLU A 199 5.92 -7.80 16.03
C GLU A 199 5.31 -8.48 14.79
N PRO A 200 4.40 -7.85 14.00
CA PRO A 200 3.87 -8.46 12.81
C PRO A 200 4.95 -8.77 11.76
N LEU A 201 5.93 -7.88 11.60
CA LEU A 201 7.05 -8.10 10.68
C LEU A 201 7.97 -9.23 11.14
N GLN A 202 8.22 -9.33 12.44
CA GLN A 202 8.96 -10.45 13.02
C GLN A 202 8.30 -11.77 12.71
N ARG A 203 6.97 -11.86 12.91
CA ARG A 203 6.19 -13.08 12.58
C ARG A 203 6.25 -13.42 11.10
N LEU A 204 6.26 -12.43 10.20
CA LEU A 204 6.44 -12.68 8.77
C LEU A 204 7.81 -13.29 8.48
N PHE A 205 8.87 -12.75 9.08
CA PHE A 205 10.24 -13.24 8.87
C PHE A 205 10.41 -14.67 9.39
N GLU A 206 9.91 -14.96 10.58
CA GLU A 206 9.94 -16.30 11.17
C GLU A 206 9.17 -17.30 10.32
N PHE A 207 7.94 -16.97 9.93
CA PHE A 207 7.10 -17.79 9.07
C PHE A 207 7.74 -18.06 7.70
N THR A 208 8.29 -17.02 7.06
CA THR A 208 8.97 -17.18 5.77
C THR A 208 10.19 -18.10 5.89
N LYS A 209 11.00 -17.95 6.94
CA LYS A 209 12.13 -18.83 7.23
C LYS A 209 11.68 -20.30 7.36
N GLU A 210 10.62 -20.57 8.12
CA GLU A 210 10.10 -21.93 8.30
C GLU A 210 9.65 -22.57 6.99
N ILE A 211 8.94 -21.81 6.14
CA ILE A 211 8.51 -22.29 4.81
C ILE A 211 9.72 -22.64 3.95
N PHE A 212 10.73 -21.78 3.91
CA PHE A 212 11.94 -22.03 3.11
C PHE A 212 12.71 -23.25 3.61
N GLN A 213 12.86 -23.42 4.92
CA GLN A 213 13.50 -24.62 5.49
C GLN A 213 12.72 -25.91 5.15
N GLY A 214 11.39 -25.85 5.14
CA GLY A 214 10.54 -26.97 4.70
C GLY A 214 10.64 -27.27 3.20
N ALA A 215 11.12 -26.32 2.39
CA ALA A 215 11.30 -26.44 0.95
C ALA A 215 12.74 -26.75 0.52
N ALA A 216 13.64 -27.11 1.46
CA ALA A 216 15.05 -27.39 1.16
C ALA A 216 15.23 -28.35 -0.03
N GLY A 217 16.12 -28.00 -0.96
CA GLY A 217 16.46 -28.80 -2.14
C GLY A 217 15.39 -28.84 -3.25
N ARG A 218 14.27 -28.14 -3.11
CA ARG A 218 13.19 -28.06 -4.11
C ARG A 218 12.72 -26.63 -4.35
N LYS A 219 11.88 -26.44 -5.33
CA LYS A 219 11.18 -25.16 -5.53
C LYS A 219 10.03 -25.02 -4.51
N LEU A 220 9.71 -23.78 -4.17
CA LEU A 220 8.48 -23.48 -3.45
C LEU A 220 7.28 -23.99 -4.24
N SER A 221 6.32 -24.60 -3.58
CA SER A 221 5.04 -24.99 -4.16
C SER A 221 4.08 -23.80 -4.26
N SER A 222 3.02 -23.94 -5.04
CA SER A 222 1.96 -22.92 -5.16
C SER A 222 1.35 -22.56 -3.81
N ILE A 223 1.13 -23.55 -2.93
CA ILE A 223 0.54 -23.31 -1.61
C ILE A 223 1.51 -22.55 -0.69
N GLU A 224 2.79 -22.89 -0.70
CA GLU A 224 3.81 -22.20 0.08
C GLU A 224 3.96 -20.74 -0.36
N CYS A 225 3.96 -20.48 -1.67
CA CYS A 225 3.96 -19.11 -2.20
C CYS A 225 2.69 -18.36 -1.79
N HIS A 226 1.52 -19.00 -1.88
CA HIS A 226 0.25 -18.43 -1.43
C HIS A 226 0.29 -18.03 0.04
N ASP A 227 0.79 -18.92 0.90
CA ASP A 227 0.82 -18.70 2.34
C ASP A 227 1.78 -17.57 2.74
N ILE A 228 2.94 -17.44 2.07
CA ILE A 228 3.84 -16.30 2.26
C ILE A 228 3.15 -14.99 1.88
N VAL A 229 2.43 -14.96 0.73
CA VAL A 229 1.72 -13.75 0.29
C VAL A 229 0.58 -13.41 1.24
N CYS A 230 -0.19 -14.39 1.70
CA CYS A 230 -1.26 -14.18 2.68
C CYS A 230 -0.70 -13.66 4.01
N LYS A 231 0.43 -14.21 4.47
CA LYS A 231 1.11 -13.72 5.67
C LYS A 231 1.64 -12.30 5.49
N THR A 232 2.14 -11.97 4.31
CA THR A 232 2.53 -10.60 3.95
C THR A 232 1.33 -9.63 4.01
N ALA A 233 0.17 -10.05 3.52
CA ALA A 233 -1.05 -9.23 3.60
C ALA A 233 -1.53 -9.05 5.06
N GLU A 234 -1.43 -10.08 5.90
CA GLU A 234 -1.80 -10.01 7.31
C GLU A 234 -1.09 -8.88 8.05
N ILE A 235 0.20 -8.69 7.84
CA ILE A 235 0.98 -7.66 8.54
C ILE A 235 0.61 -6.24 8.13
N VAL A 236 0.09 -6.06 6.91
CA VAL A 236 -0.33 -4.75 6.41
C VAL A 236 -1.75 -4.40 6.89
N VAL A 237 -2.63 -5.37 6.96
CA VAL A 237 -4.03 -5.20 7.40
C VAL A 237 -4.11 -4.72 8.84
N VAL A 238 -3.21 -5.16 9.71
CA VAL A 238 -3.14 -4.70 11.10
C VAL A 238 -2.78 -3.21 11.20
N GLY A 239 -2.15 -2.63 10.18
CA GLY A 239 -1.72 -1.23 10.16
C GLY A 239 -2.58 -0.27 9.33
N LEU A 240 -3.36 -0.78 8.37
CA LEU A 240 -4.30 0.00 7.54
C LEU A 240 -5.62 -0.75 7.48
N SER A 241 -6.69 -0.13 7.95
CA SER A 241 -8.06 -0.69 7.92
C SER A 241 -8.58 -0.92 6.48
N LEU A 242 -7.96 -1.86 5.76
CA LEU A 242 -8.44 -2.40 4.49
C LEU A 242 -9.35 -3.62 4.68
N ILE A 243 -9.58 -4.04 5.93
CA ILE A 243 -10.42 -5.18 6.32
C ILE A 243 -11.80 -5.14 5.64
N HIS A 244 -12.38 -3.96 5.47
CA HIS A 244 -13.69 -3.81 4.83
C HIS A 244 -13.71 -3.99 3.31
N ILE A 245 -12.55 -4.07 2.65
CA ILE A 245 -12.46 -4.27 1.20
C ILE A 245 -12.16 -5.74 0.85
N SER A 246 -11.53 -6.48 1.75
CA SER A 246 -11.15 -7.88 1.53
C SER A 246 -12.19 -8.91 2.00
N GLU A 247 -13.15 -8.54 2.83
CA GLU A 247 -14.17 -9.48 3.33
C GLU A 247 -15.07 -10.07 2.23
N PRO A 248 -15.53 -9.34 1.21
CA PRO A 248 -16.32 -9.94 0.13
C PRO A 248 -15.57 -10.98 -0.69
N THR A 249 -14.25 -10.89 -0.79
CA THR A 249 -13.44 -11.85 -1.55
C THR A 249 -13.10 -13.12 -0.78
N ARG A 250 -13.13 -13.10 0.56
CA ARG A 250 -13.00 -14.30 1.39
C ARG A 250 -14.20 -15.23 1.33
N GLN A 251 -15.38 -14.73 0.94
CA GLN A 251 -16.59 -15.53 0.79
C GLN A 251 -16.73 -16.19 -0.59
N LEU A 252 -15.84 -15.90 -1.53
CA LEU A 252 -15.88 -16.41 -2.90
C LEU A 252 -14.74 -17.37 -3.24
N CYS A 253 -13.89 -17.71 -2.26
CA CYS A 253 -12.83 -18.71 -2.44
C CYS A 253 -13.17 -20.01 -1.70
#